data_b80731b63602463731c6325dd131ce04
#
_entry.id   b80731b63602463731c6325dd131ce04
#
_cell.length_a   1.000
_cell.length_b   1.000
_cell.length_c   1.000
_cell.angle_alpha   90.00
_cell.angle_beta   90.00
_cell.angle_gamma   90.00
#
_symmetry.space_group_name_H-M   'P 1'
#
loop_
_entity.id
_entity.type
_entity.pdbx_description
1 polymer ?
#
loop_
_entity_poly.entity_id
_entity_poly.type
_entity_poly.pdbx_seq_one_letter_code
_entity_poly.pdbx_strand_id
1 'polypeptide(L)'
;MQMNKNGFSRCGELYIGLLRKEGRFSTAHVYQNALFSFNKFCGNTSVSFRQVTRDRLRRYGEHLYDSGLKPNTVSTYMRMLRSIYNRGVESGSAPYIHGLFR
;
A
#
# COMPACT_ATOMS: atom_id res chain seq x y z
N MET A 1 -2.61 18.51 13.44
CA MET A 1 -2.42 17.97 13.54
C MET A 1 -1.73 16.95 13.02
N GLN A 2 -1.26 16.42 13.08
CA GLN A 2 -0.50 15.58 12.71
C GLN A 2 -0.89 14.22 12.64
N MET A 3 -1.91 13.91 12.75
CA MET A 3 -2.36 12.61 12.83
C MET A 3 -2.05 11.79 11.63
N ASN A 4 -1.86 12.35 10.51
CA ASN A 4 -1.60 11.61 9.30
C ASN A 4 -0.19 11.09 9.19
N LYS A 5 0.69 11.48 10.05
CA LYS A 5 2.05 11.01 9.95
C LYS A 5 2.17 9.52 10.19
N ASN A 6 1.15 8.89 10.78
CA ASN A 6 1.14 7.45 11.01
C ASN A 6 0.20 6.73 10.06
N GLY A 7 -0.26 7.39 9.01
CA GLY A 7 -1.16 6.77 8.07
C GLY A 7 -0.49 5.81 7.13
N PHE A 8 -1.29 4.97 6.48
CA PHE A 8 -0.80 4.00 5.52
C PHE A 8 -0.06 4.67 4.36
N SER A 9 -0.70 5.68 3.75
CA SER A 9 -0.08 6.38 2.63
C SER A 9 1.23 7.03 3.04
N ARG A 10 1.25 7.64 4.23
CA ARG A 10 2.46 8.28 4.72
C ARG A 10 3.57 7.27 4.94
N CYS A 11 3.22 6.12 5.49
CA CYS A 11 4.20 5.05 5.72
C CYS A 11 4.80 4.61 4.39
N GLY A 12 3.96 4.46 3.36
CA GLY A 12 4.43 4.08 2.04
C GLY A 12 5.34 5.13 1.43
N GLU A 13 4.97 6.40 1.56
CA GLU A 13 5.79 7.49 1.02
C GLU A 13 7.16 7.53 1.68
N LEU A 14 7.20 7.33 2.99
CA LEU A 14 8.47 7.32 3.70
C LEU A 14 9.36 6.16 3.25
N TYR A 15 8.77 5.00 3.06
CA TYR A 15 9.53 3.85 2.60
C TYR A 15 10.04 4.05 1.18
N ILE A 16 9.21 4.61 0.30
CA ILE A 16 9.62 4.91 -1.06
C ILE A 16 10.80 5.89 -1.05
N GLY A 17 10.73 6.90 -0.19
CA GLY A 17 11.85 7.84 -0.05
C GLY A 17 13.12 7.15 0.40
N LEU A 18 13.01 6.22 1.33
CA LEU A 18 14.15 5.47 1.82
C LEU A 18 14.77 4.63 0.70
N LEU A 19 13.93 3.96 -0.09
CA LEU A 19 14.42 3.16 -1.20
C LEU A 19 15.19 4.02 -2.21
N ARG A 20 14.68 5.21 -2.50
CA ARG A 20 15.37 6.12 -3.40
C ARG A 20 16.70 6.55 -2.84
N LYS A 21 16.74 6.81 -1.55
CA LYS A 21 17.96 7.22 -0.88
C LYS A 21 19.01 6.13 -0.96
N GLU A 22 18.58 4.88 -0.98
CA GLU A 22 19.48 3.74 -1.09
C GLU A 22 19.84 3.42 -2.54
N GLY A 23 19.35 4.18 -3.49
CA GLY A 23 19.61 3.94 -4.91
C GLY A 23 18.74 2.87 -5.53
N ARG A 24 17.73 2.40 -4.82
CA ARG A 24 16.85 1.33 -5.32
C ARG A 24 15.67 1.92 -6.07
N PHE A 25 15.97 2.58 -7.18
CA PHE A 25 14.97 3.35 -7.90
C PHE A 25 13.89 2.51 -8.56
N SER A 26 14.26 1.35 -9.12
CA SER A 26 13.27 0.49 -9.76
C SER A 26 12.26 -0.04 -8.75
N THR A 27 12.74 -0.46 -7.59
CA THR A 27 11.86 -0.96 -6.53
C THR A 27 10.96 0.17 -6.03
N ALA A 28 11.54 1.35 -5.82
CA ALA A 28 10.77 2.51 -5.37
C ALA A 28 9.65 2.83 -6.36
N HIS A 29 9.93 2.73 -7.65
CA HIS A 29 8.95 3.02 -8.67
C HIS A 29 7.74 2.07 -8.61
N VAL A 30 7.99 0.79 -8.41
CA VAL A 30 6.92 -0.20 -8.30
C VAL A 30 6.05 0.08 -7.07
N TYR A 31 6.69 0.37 -5.93
CA TYR A 31 5.96 0.73 -4.72
C TYR A 31 5.12 1.97 -4.93
N GLN A 32 5.69 2.96 -5.62
CA GLN A 32 4.97 4.21 -5.88
C GLN A 32 3.74 3.96 -6.74
N ASN A 33 3.88 3.14 -7.78
CA ASN A 33 2.75 2.82 -8.65
C ASN A 33 1.64 2.11 -7.88
N ALA A 34 2.00 1.15 -7.04
CA ALA A 34 1.01 0.42 -6.25
C ALA A 34 0.31 1.34 -5.27
N LEU A 35 1.08 2.17 -4.57
CA LEU A 35 0.51 3.07 -3.58
C LEU A 35 -0.42 4.10 -4.23
N PHE A 36 0.03 4.69 -5.33
CA PHE A 36 -0.76 5.68 -6.04
C PHE A 36 -2.08 5.06 -6.53
N SER A 37 -2.02 3.87 -7.10
CA SER A 37 -3.19 3.16 -7.60
C SER A 37 -4.19 2.89 -6.46
N PHE A 38 -3.70 2.43 -5.32
CA PHE A 38 -4.56 2.14 -4.18
C PHE A 38 -5.17 3.41 -3.59
N ASN A 39 -4.36 4.47 -3.44
CA ASN A 39 -4.87 5.75 -2.96
C ASN A 39 -6.00 6.25 -3.83
N LYS A 40 -5.82 6.15 -5.13
CA LYS A 40 -6.83 6.59 -6.08
C LYS A 40 -8.11 5.76 -5.97
N PHE A 41 -7.95 4.45 -5.83
CA PHE A 41 -9.10 3.56 -5.65
C PHE A 41 -9.89 3.92 -4.40
N CYS A 42 -9.21 4.29 -3.33
CA CYS A 42 -9.85 4.67 -2.08
C CYS A 42 -10.48 6.06 -2.12
N GLY A 43 -10.23 6.81 -3.20
CA GLY A 43 -10.79 8.14 -3.37
C GLY A 43 -10.08 9.22 -2.58
N ASN A 44 -8.91 8.91 -2.04
CA ASN A 44 -8.14 9.84 -1.22
C ASN A 44 -6.69 9.84 -1.63
N THR A 45 -6.01 10.95 -1.38
CA THR A 45 -4.56 10.98 -1.56
C THR A 45 -3.85 10.50 -0.30
N SER A 46 -4.60 10.34 0.78
CA SER A 46 -4.05 9.88 2.06
C SER A 46 -4.98 8.82 2.63
N VAL A 47 -4.47 7.61 2.79
CA VAL A 47 -5.23 6.47 3.29
C VAL A 47 -4.69 6.11 4.67
N SER A 48 -5.58 5.97 5.65
CA SER A 48 -5.18 5.58 6.99
C SER A 48 -5.06 4.06 7.08
N PHE A 49 -4.38 3.56 8.10
CA PHE A 49 -4.30 2.11 8.30
C PHE A 49 -5.68 1.49 8.54
N ARG A 50 -6.59 2.24 9.17
CA ARG A 50 -7.94 1.76 9.39
C ARG A 50 -8.70 1.47 8.11
N GLN A 51 -8.37 2.19 7.05
CA GLN A 51 -9.04 2.02 5.77
C GLN A 51 -8.53 0.81 5.00
N VAL A 52 -7.42 0.23 5.43
CA VAL A 52 -6.87 -0.95 4.79
C VAL A 52 -7.49 -2.17 5.44
N THR A 53 -8.62 -2.61 4.88
CA THR A 53 -9.36 -3.75 5.39
C THR A 53 -9.33 -4.88 4.37
N ARG A 54 -9.60 -6.09 4.84
CA ARG A 54 -9.64 -7.25 3.96
C ARG A 54 -10.66 -7.06 2.84
N ASP A 55 -11.84 -6.53 3.18
CA ASP A 55 -12.87 -6.30 2.18
C ASP A 55 -12.43 -5.29 1.14
N ARG A 56 -11.83 -4.19 1.57
CA ARG A 56 -11.35 -3.18 0.63
C ARG A 56 -10.25 -3.72 -0.27
N LEU A 57 -9.36 -4.50 0.29
CA LEU A 57 -8.28 -5.10 -0.51
C LEU A 57 -8.84 -6.08 -1.53
N ARG A 58 -9.86 -6.85 -1.16
CA ARG A 58 -10.51 -7.76 -2.10
C ARG A 58 -11.15 -6.99 -3.24
N ARG A 59 -11.86 -5.93 -2.93
CA ARG A 59 -12.49 -5.09 -3.95
C ARG A 59 -11.45 -4.42 -4.85
N TYR A 60 -10.35 -4.01 -4.25
CA TYR A 60 -9.28 -3.41 -5.02
C TYR A 60 -8.69 -4.40 -6.01
N GLY A 61 -8.46 -5.64 -5.57
CA GLY A 61 -7.96 -6.67 -6.46
C GLY A 61 -8.91 -6.92 -7.63
N GLU A 62 -10.22 -6.98 -7.33
CA GLU A 62 -11.23 -7.15 -8.38
C GLU A 62 -11.21 -5.97 -9.36
N HIS A 63 -11.06 -4.76 -8.82
CA HIS A 63 -10.97 -3.56 -9.64
C HIS A 63 -9.78 -3.62 -10.60
N LEU A 64 -8.65 -4.11 -10.13
CA LEU A 64 -7.47 -4.22 -10.96
C LEU A 64 -7.67 -5.23 -12.09
N TYR A 65 -8.26 -6.39 -11.78
CA TYR A 65 -8.56 -7.38 -12.80
C TYR A 65 -9.54 -6.82 -13.83
N ASP A 66 -10.58 -6.14 -13.36
CA ASP A 66 -11.58 -5.55 -14.25
C ASP A 66 -10.98 -4.47 -15.13
N SER A 67 -9.91 -3.83 -14.67
CA SER A 67 -9.21 -2.81 -15.44
C SER A 67 -8.28 -3.42 -16.50
N GLY A 68 -8.20 -4.75 -16.56
CA GLY A 68 -7.39 -5.42 -17.57
C GLY A 68 -5.97 -5.73 -17.15
N LEU A 69 -5.64 -5.54 -15.87
CA LEU A 69 -4.29 -5.85 -15.41
C LEU A 69 -4.09 -7.35 -15.31
N LYS A 70 -2.90 -7.78 -15.65
CA LYS A 70 -2.57 -9.20 -15.60
C LYS A 70 -2.42 -9.69 -14.17
N PRO A 71 -2.68 -10.98 -13.92
CA PRO A 71 -2.57 -11.53 -12.57
C PRO A 71 -1.23 -11.23 -11.89
N ASN A 72 -0.13 -11.29 -12.64
CA ASN A 72 1.17 -10.99 -12.06
C ASN A 72 1.28 -9.55 -11.56
N THR A 73 0.71 -8.62 -12.31
CA THR A 73 0.72 -7.22 -11.92
C THR A 73 -0.12 -7.00 -10.67
N VAL A 74 -1.31 -7.62 -10.64
CA VAL A 74 -2.18 -7.51 -9.46
C VAL A 74 -1.47 -8.07 -8.24
N SER A 75 -0.85 -9.25 -8.39
CA SER A 75 -0.13 -9.89 -7.30
C SER A 75 1.03 -9.01 -6.81
N THR A 76 1.75 -8.38 -7.73
CA THR A 76 2.85 -7.49 -7.38
C THR A 76 2.36 -6.30 -6.58
N TYR A 77 1.27 -5.66 -7.04
CA TYR A 77 0.71 -4.52 -6.32
C TYR A 77 0.27 -4.91 -4.92
N MET A 78 -0.42 -6.05 -4.80
CA MET A 78 -0.86 -6.50 -3.49
C MET A 78 0.31 -6.77 -2.55
N ARG A 79 1.41 -7.33 -3.07
CA ARG A 79 2.60 -7.57 -2.26
C ARG A 79 3.24 -6.27 -1.80
N MET A 80 3.26 -5.26 -2.66
CA MET A 80 3.81 -3.96 -2.27
C MET A 80 2.98 -3.34 -1.15
N LEU A 81 1.65 -3.39 -1.27
CA LEU A 81 0.78 -2.86 -0.22
C LEU A 81 0.96 -3.63 1.09
N ARG A 82 1.11 -4.94 1.00
CA ARG A 82 1.34 -5.76 2.18
C ARG A 82 2.64 -5.37 2.87
N SER A 83 3.68 -5.13 2.09
CA SER A 83 4.97 -4.71 2.62
C SER A 83 4.85 -3.39 3.38
N ILE A 84 4.12 -2.44 2.81
CA ILE A 84 3.90 -1.15 3.46
C ILE A 84 3.14 -1.34 4.78
N TYR A 85 2.08 -2.16 4.75
CA TYR A 85 1.30 -2.40 5.96
C TYR A 85 2.16 -3.04 7.05
N ASN A 86 2.98 -4.01 6.68
CA ASN A 86 3.85 -4.68 7.65
C ASN A 86 4.85 -3.73 8.28
N ARG A 87 5.34 -2.77 7.52
CA ARG A 87 6.22 -1.74 8.10
C ARG A 87 5.48 -0.92 9.16
N GLY A 88 4.20 -0.65 8.91
CA GLY A 88 3.37 0.02 9.90
C GLY A 88 3.18 -0.80 11.16
N VAL A 89 3.03 -2.11 11.01
CA VAL A 89 2.91 -3.00 12.16
C VAL A 89 4.21 -3.00 12.97
N GLU A 90 5.33 -3.11 12.28
CA GLU A 90 6.65 -3.13 12.94
C GLU A 90 6.95 -1.84 13.69
N SER A 91 6.47 -0.72 13.17
CA SER A 91 6.71 0.57 13.82
C SER A 91 5.68 0.90 14.89
N GLY A 92 4.68 0.04 15.07
CA GLY A 92 3.65 0.27 16.07
C GLY A 92 2.52 1.16 15.60
N SER A 93 2.49 1.51 14.32
CA SER A 93 1.48 2.40 13.77
C SER A 93 0.19 1.68 13.37
N ALA A 94 0.25 0.36 13.21
CA ALA A 94 -0.88 -0.43 12.78
C ALA A 94 -0.92 -1.76 13.53
N PRO A 95 -2.12 -2.32 13.74
CA PRO A 95 -2.23 -3.62 14.38
C PRO A 95 -1.97 -4.73 13.37
N TYR A 96 -1.40 -5.82 13.83
CA TYR A 96 -1.30 -7.02 13.00
C TYR A 96 -2.69 -7.62 12.85
N ILE A 97 -3.09 -7.93 11.62
CA ILE A 97 -4.37 -8.56 11.35
C ILE A 97 -4.13 -9.82 10.56
N HIS A 98 -4.44 -10.97 11.15
CA HIS A 98 -4.25 -12.25 10.50
C HIS A 98 -5.12 -12.34 9.25
N GLY A 99 -4.53 -12.74 8.14
CA GLY A 99 -5.28 -12.95 6.90
C GLY A 99 -5.72 -11.69 6.18
N LEU A 100 -5.18 -10.53 6.57
CA LEU A 100 -5.59 -9.26 5.96
C LEU A 100 -5.42 -9.26 4.44
N PHE A 101 -4.32 -9.81 3.96
CA PHE A 101 -3.99 -9.80 2.52
C PHE A 101 -4.25 -11.12 1.82
N ARG A 102 -5.16 -11.91 2.33
CA ARG A 102 -5.49 -13.18 1.69
C ARG A 102 -6.45 -13.04 0.56
#